data_6b1fc856d0580d4ef091ba2dba418f65
#
_entry.id   6b1fc856d0580d4ef091ba2dba418f65
#
_cell.length_a   1.000
_cell.length_b   1.000
_cell.length_c   1.000
_cell.angle_alpha   90.00
_cell.angle_beta   90.00
_cell.angle_gamma   90.00
#
_symmetry.space_group_name_H-M   'P 1'
#
loop_
_entity.id
_entity.type
_entity.pdbx_description
1 polymer ?
#
loop_
_entity_poly.entity_id
_entity_poly.type
_entity_poly.pdbx_seq_one_letter_code
_entity_poly.pdbx_strand_id
1 'polypeptide(L)'
;MKLYHRMTLKAFVEAWESVQGVESAFRLETVELMHRVPMAEIDYSLWLLRRAIQVYETAHEIPEEQSKRDMPFLREGTRMLIGPEQGTFIASFREEPYPDERSEPAVMLELDYKALAEHCLFENLSLLSCKYEKDAFVAFLLPQLEREYDKVFFDAEHTGFTADSRFFTLLRLVCLEGCEPQKAAEKEWRLVTTCPNEEALYRYESGDLIPFMYVELPVSCVQRITLLDRSRQPLLFGTLNGFLKSRGLSAPQLLGLE
;
A
#
# COMPACT_ATOMS: atom_id res chain seq x y z
N MET A 1 1.17 13.52 -12.92
CA MET A 1 1.85 12.24 -12.64
C MET A 1 0.84 11.13 -12.83
N LYS A 2 1.26 9.98 -13.31
CA LYS A 2 0.44 8.79 -13.52
C LYS A 2 0.87 7.71 -12.54
N LEU A 3 -0.08 6.89 -12.11
CA LEU A 3 0.16 5.69 -11.33
C LEU A 3 -0.39 4.49 -12.08
N TYR A 4 0.30 3.37 -11.98
CA TYR A 4 -0.04 2.13 -12.67
C TYR A 4 -0.36 1.04 -11.65
N HIS A 5 -1.48 0.35 -11.83
CA HIS A 5 -1.87 -0.80 -11.03
C HIS A 5 -2.11 -2.00 -11.94
N ARG A 6 -1.50 -3.15 -11.58
CA ARG A 6 -1.68 -4.42 -12.29
C ARG A 6 -2.59 -5.34 -11.51
N MET A 7 -3.56 -5.92 -12.19
CA MET A 7 -4.46 -6.94 -11.63
C MET A 7 -4.66 -8.08 -12.64
N THR A 8 -5.03 -9.26 -12.15
CA THR A 8 -5.45 -10.36 -13.04
C THR A 8 -6.72 -9.97 -13.78
N LEU A 9 -6.96 -10.60 -14.95
CA LEU A 9 -8.20 -10.36 -15.69
C LEU A 9 -9.45 -10.74 -14.86
N LYS A 10 -9.35 -11.79 -14.03
CA LYS A 10 -10.42 -12.20 -13.11
C LYS A 10 -10.71 -11.09 -12.10
N ALA A 11 -9.68 -10.61 -11.38
CA ALA A 11 -9.83 -9.55 -10.40
C ALA A 11 -10.37 -8.25 -11.03
N PHE A 12 -9.97 -7.95 -12.27
CA PHE A 12 -10.50 -6.82 -13.02
C PHE A 12 -12.03 -6.95 -13.26
N VAL A 13 -12.49 -8.10 -13.75
CA VAL A 13 -13.92 -8.33 -14.01
C VAL A 13 -14.71 -8.21 -12.71
N GLU A 14 -14.25 -8.84 -11.63
CA GLU A 14 -14.89 -8.77 -10.31
C GLU A 14 -14.94 -7.33 -9.76
N ALA A 15 -13.83 -6.59 -9.88
CA ALA A 15 -13.73 -5.19 -9.44
C ALA A 15 -14.71 -4.26 -10.18
N TRP A 16 -14.94 -4.55 -11.46
CA TRP A 16 -15.76 -3.71 -12.35
C TRP A 16 -17.18 -4.22 -12.57
N GLU A 17 -17.59 -5.26 -11.87
CA GLU A 17 -18.93 -5.85 -12.03
C GLU A 17 -20.06 -4.87 -11.69
N SER A 18 -19.87 -4.02 -10.68
CA SER A 18 -20.85 -3.02 -10.24
C SER A 18 -20.79 -1.69 -11.01
N VAL A 19 -19.80 -1.49 -11.88
CA VAL A 19 -19.62 -0.24 -12.63
C VAL A 19 -20.75 0.00 -13.61
N GLN A 20 -21.30 1.24 -13.62
CA GLN A 20 -22.34 1.70 -14.52
C GLN A 20 -22.03 3.12 -15.01
N GLY A 21 -21.08 3.24 -15.95
CA GLY A 21 -20.65 4.51 -16.50
C GLY A 21 -19.52 5.18 -15.74
N VAL A 22 -19.08 6.33 -16.22
CA VAL A 22 -17.89 7.07 -15.73
C VAL A 22 -18.08 7.71 -14.34
N GLU A 23 -19.32 7.94 -13.95
CA GLU A 23 -19.67 8.53 -12.64
C GLU A 23 -19.75 7.49 -11.51
N SER A 24 -19.54 6.22 -11.82
CA SER A 24 -19.54 5.14 -10.83
C SER A 24 -18.15 4.87 -10.28
N ALA A 25 -18.09 4.00 -9.27
CA ALA A 25 -16.85 3.52 -8.69
C ALA A 25 -16.62 2.04 -9.01
N PHE A 26 -15.35 1.64 -9.11
CA PHE A 26 -14.92 0.26 -9.13
C PHE A 26 -14.30 -0.12 -7.79
N ARG A 27 -14.33 -1.39 -7.44
CA ARG A 27 -13.80 -1.90 -6.19
C ARG A 27 -12.37 -2.38 -6.37
N LEU A 28 -11.41 -1.69 -5.75
CA LEU A 28 -10.03 -2.12 -5.70
C LEU A 28 -9.80 -2.99 -4.46
N GLU A 29 -9.26 -4.19 -4.68
CA GLU A 29 -8.84 -5.05 -3.58
C GLU A 29 -7.59 -4.54 -2.91
N THR A 30 -7.63 -4.41 -1.58
CA THR A 30 -6.48 -4.15 -0.71
C THR A 30 -6.26 -5.37 0.17
N VAL A 31 -5.01 -5.75 0.37
CA VAL A 31 -4.61 -6.95 1.12
C VAL A 31 -3.94 -6.52 2.42
N GLU A 32 -4.15 -7.28 3.48
CA GLU A 32 -3.54 -7.01 4.77
C GLU A 32 -2.00 -6.94 4.66
N LEU A 33 -1.41 -5.97 5.37
CA LEU A 33 0.00 -5.59 5.27
C LEU A 33 0.97 -6.77 5.38
N MET A 34 0.76 -7.65 6.36
CA MET A 34 1.64 -8.79 6.63
C MET A 34 1.59 -9.88 5.54
N HIS A 35 0.50 -9.91 4.76
CA HIS A 35 0.36 -10.82 3.61
C HIS A 35 0.85 -10.18 2.29
N ARG A 36 0.98 -8.87 2.27
CA ARG A 36 1.39 -8.12 1.06
C ARG A 36 2.86 -7.75 1.05
N VAL A 37 3.42 -7.35 2.19
CA VAL A 37 4.80 -6.89 2.33
C VAL A 37 5.67 -8.03 2.83
N PRO A 38 6.77 -8.38 2.13
CA PRO A 38 7.70 -9.41 2.60
C PRO A 38 8.28 -9.07 3.98
N MET A 39 8.44 -10.09 4.82
CA MET A 39 9.01 -9.93 6.17
C MET A 39 10.38 -9.24 6.15
N ALA A 40 11.22 -9.53 5.17
CA ALA A 40 12.52 -8.89 5.01
C ALA A 40 12.42 -7.37 4.83
N GLU A 41 11.38 -6.88 4.13
CA GLU A 41 11.13 -5.45 3.96
C GLU A 41 10.65 -4.81 5.27
N ILE A 42 9.83 -5.52 6.04
CA ILE A 42 9.40 -5.05 7.36
C ILE A 42 10.61 -4.98 8.31
N ASP A 43 11.46 -6.00 8.34
CA ASP A 43 12.68 -6.01 9.13
C ASP A 43 13.64 -4.89 8.75
N TYR A 44 13.78 -4.61 7.44
CA TYR A 44 14.55 -3.47 6.95
C TYR A 44 13.96 -2.14 7.43
N SER A 45 12.65 -1.97 7.38
CA SER A 45 11.97 -0.76 7.85
C SER A 45 12.18 -0.55 9.36
N LEU A 46 12.10 -1.59 10.16
CA LEU A 46 12.39 -1.54 11.59
C LEU A 46 13.85 -1.20 11.87
N TRP A 47 14.78 -1.69 11.06
CA TRP A 47 16.18 -1.31 11.15
C TRP A 47 16.39 0.18 10.83
N LEU A 48 15.66 0.74 9.83
CA LEU A 48 15.67 2.18 9.55
C LEU A 48 15.14 3.00 10.72
N LEU A 49 14.09 2.55 11.39
CA LEU A 49 13.58 3.21 12.60
C LEU A 49 14.60 3.22 13.72
N ARG A 50 15.26 2.10 14.00
CA ARG A 50 16.35 2.06 15.00
C ARG A 50 17.48 3.02 14.64
N ARG A 51 17.81 3.11 13.35
CA ARG A 51 18.83 4.04 12.87
C ARG A 51 18.40 5.50 13.07
N ALA A 52 17.15 5.85 12.80
CA ALA A 52 16.63 7.19 13.04
C ALA A 52 16.64 7.54 14.54
N ILE A 53 16.24 6.62 15.41
CA ILE A 53 16.33 6.77 16.86
C ILE A 53 17.78 7.02 17.30
N GLN A 54 18.72 6.24 16.79
CA GLN A 54 20.14 6.43 17.10
C GLN A 54 20.67 7.82 16.70
N VAL A 55 20.29 8.30 15.52
CA VAL A 55 20.68 9.64 15.03
C VAL A 55 20.07 10.71 15.92
N TYR A 56 18.79 10.58 16.26
CA TYR A 56 18.08 11.50 17.16
C TYR A 56 18.75 11.56 18.54
N GLU A 57 18.96 10.41 19.17
CA GLU A 57 19.56 10.28 20.50
C GLU A 57 20.98 10.87 20.56
N THR A 58 21.78 10.62 19.52
CA THR A 58 23.14 11.21 19.41
C THR A 58 23.07 12.71 19.31
N ALA A 59 22.15 13.27 18.52
CA ALA A 59 22.00 14.71 18.34
C ALA A 59 21.53 15.44 19.61
N HIS A 60 20.79 14.74 20.48
CA HIS A 60 20.22 15.26 21.73
C HIS A 60 21.03 14.85 22.98
N GLU A 61 22.18 14.22 22.80
CA GLU A 61 23.08 13.78 23.91
C GLU A 61 22.32 12.88 24.92
N ILE A 62 21.39 12.05 24.46
CA ILE A 62 20.60 11.16 25.32
C ILE A 62 21.53 10.06 25.84
N PRO A 63 21.63 9.86 27.18
CA PRO A 63 22.46 8.84 27.79
C PRO A 63 22.05 7.41 27.33
N GLU A 64 23.03 6.51 27.25
CA GLU A 64 22.80 5.15 26.76
C GLU A 64 21.77 4.37 27.60
N GLU A 65 21.74 4.59 28.90
CA GLU A 65 20.78 4.01 29.84
C GLU A 65 19.32 4.49 29.61
N GLN A 66 19.15 5.59 28.90
CA GLN A 66 17.85 6.16 28.51
C GLN A 66 17.49 5.89 27.05
N SER A 67 18.38 5.23 26.32
CA SER A 67 18.18 4.93 24.89
C SER A 67 16.95 4.05 24.65
N LYS A 68 16.19 4.37 23.62
CA LYS A 68 15.00 3.65 23.19
C LYS A 68 15.24 2.65 22.04
N ARG A 69 16.44 2.66 21.42
CA ARG A 69 16.78 1.86 20.22
C ARG A 69 16.71 0.35 20.41
N ASP A 70 16.90 -0.12 21.66
CA ASP A 70 16.93 -1.54 22.00
C ASP A 70 15.71 -2.02 22.80
N MET A 71 14.66 -1.24 22.84
CA MET A 71 13.43 -1.62 23.55
C MET A 71 12.85 -2.94 22.99
N PRO A 72 12.29 -3.79 23.86
CA PRO A 72 11.78 -5.10 23.48
C PRO A 72 10.82 -5.08 22.29
N PHE A 73 9.94 -4.08 22.22
CA PHE A 73 8.97 -3.97 21.14
C PHE A 73 9.60 -3.69 19.75
N LEU A 74 10.78 -3.07 19.67
CA LEU A 74 11.51 -2.94 18.41
C LEU A 74 12.18 -4.27 17.99
N ARG A 75 12.35 -5.20 18.90
CA ARG A 75 12.84 -6.56 18.60
C ARG A 75 11.70 -7.50 18.19
N GLU A 76 10.52 -7.32 18.74
CA GLU A 76 9.33 -8.14 18.47
C GLU A 76 8.48 -7.59 17.32
N GLY A 77 8.91 -6.50 16.69
CA GLY A 77 8.21 -5.56 15.83
C GLY A 77 7.16 -6.13 14.87
N THR A 78 7.41 -7.29 14.30
CA THR A 78 6.47 -7.91 13.36
C THR A 78 5.21 -8.44 14.03
N ARG A 79 5.31 -8.98 15.24
CA ARG A 79 4.12 -9.43 16.00
C ARG A 79 3.22 -8.30 16.42
N MET A 80 3.76 -7.10 16.50
CA MET A 80 3.03 -5.90 16.92
C MET A 80 2.30 -5.20 15.78
N LEU A 81 2.64 -5.49 14.54
CA LEU A 81 1.89 -4.98 13.38
C LEU A 81 0.55 -5.68 13.21
N ILE A 82 0.41 -6.86 13.79
CA ILE A 82 -0.86 -7.58 13.88
C ILE A 82 -1.62 -6.98 15.07
N GLY A 83 -2.24 -5.83 14.87
CA GLY A 83 -3.14 -5.26 15.88
C GLY A 83 -4.30 -6.21 16.13
N PRO A 84 -4.63 -6.53 17.40
CA PRO A 84 -5.72 -7.47 17.69
C PRO A 84 -7.09 -6.97 17.22
N GLU A 85 -7.25 -5.68 17.00
CA GLU A 85 -8.54 -5.06 16.71
C GLU A 85 -8.63 -4.42 15.32
N GLN A 86 -7.52 -3.93 14.76
CA GLN A 86 -7.50 -3.25 13.46
C GLN A 86 -6.44 -3.81 12.53
N GLY A 87 -6.87 -4.21 11.32
CA GLY A 87 -6.01 -4.53 10.20
C GLY A 87 -5.60 -3.29 9.40
N THR A 88 -4.42 -3.35 8.81
CA THR A 88 -3.93 -2.36 7.82
C THR A 88 -3.88 -3.02 6.46
N PHE A 89 -4.59 -2.46 5.49
CA PHE A 89 -4.77 -3.03 4.16
C PHE A 89 -4.14 -2.13 3.11
N ILE A 90 -3.45 -2.70 2.14
CA ILE A 90 -2.73 -1.95 1.12
C ILE A 90 -3.00 -2.45 -0.29
N ALA A 91 -2.98 -1.51 -1.25
CA ALA A 91 -2.84 -1.78 -2.67
C ALA A 91 -1.63 -1.03 -3.22
N SER A 92 -0.82 -1.69 -4.04
CA SER A 92 0.41 -1.12 -4.59
C SER A 92 0.20 -0.56 -5.99
N PHE A 93 0.81 0.57 -6.27
CA PHE A 93 0.89 1.23 -7.55
C PHE A 93 2.36 1.51 -7.89
N ARG A 94 2.66 1.80 -9.16
CA ARG A 94 3.99 2.22 -9.62
C ARG A 94 3.91 3.50 -10.44
N GLU A 95 4.99 4.28 -10.48
CA GLU A 95 5.09 5.42 -11.39
C GLU A 95 5.42 5.00 -12.83
N GLU A 96 5.99 3.81 -12.99
CA GLU A 96 6.34 3.23 -14.29
C GLU A 96 5.39 2.07 -14.64
N PRO A 97 5.05 1.89 -15.91
CA PRO A 97 4.25 0.75 -16.35
C PRO A 97 4.91 -0.58 -15.94
N TYR A 98 4.07 -1.56 -15.59
CA TYR A 98 4.58 -2.90 -15.34
C TYR A 98 5.18 -3.50 -16.61
N PRO A 99 6.31 -4.21 -16.51
CA PRO A 99 6.84 -4.95 -17.64
C PRO A 99 5.83 -6.02 -18.08
N ASP A 100 5.83 -6.32 -19.37
CA ASP A 100 4.99 -7.36 -19.96
C ASP A 100 5.51 -8.75 -19.55
N GLU A 101 5.04 -9.24 -18.41
CA GLU A 101 5.36 -10.57 -17.89
C GLU A 101 4.32 -11.57 -18.38
N ARG A 102 4.79 -12.65 -19.04
CA ARG A 102 3.99 -13.60 -19.81
C ARG A 102 3.26 -14.67 -18.99
N SER A 103 3.18 -14.60 -17.68
CA SER A 103 2.70 -15.72 -16.86
C SER A 103 1.18 -15.88 -16.82
N GLU A 104 0.42 -14.79 -16.77
CA GLU A 104 -1.04 -14.81 -16.74
C GLU A 104 -1.64 -13.58 -17.42
N PRO A 105 -2.83 -13.72 -18.04
CA PRO A 105 -3.56 -12.57 -18.57
C PRO A 105 -3.83 -11.54 -17.47
N ALA A 106 -3.33 -10.34 -17.66
CA ALA A 106 -3.45 -9.26 -16.70
C ALA A 106 -3.92 -7.97 -17.37
N VAL A 107 -4.49 -7.11 -16.57
CA VAL A 107 -4.89 -5.75 -16.95
C VAL A 107 -4.04 -4.77 -16.15
N MET A 108 -3.57 -3.72 -16.80
CA MET A 108 -2.93 -2.58 -16.17
C MET A 108 -3.86 -1.37 -16.25
N LEU A 109 -4.16 -0.81 -15.09
CA LEU A 109 -4.84 0.47 -14.97
C LEU A 109 -3.81 1.59 -14.92
N GLU A 110 -3.99 2.61 -15.75
CA GLU A 110 -3.28 3.88 -15.66
C GLU A 110 -4.23 4.89 -14.98
N LEU A 111 -3.82 5.39 -13.81
CA LEU A 111 -4.63 6.29 -12.99
C LEU A 111 -4.02 7.69 -12.94
N ASP A 112 -4.88 8.70 -12.91
CA ASP A 112 -4.48 10.07 -12.61
C ASP A 112 -4.16 10.21 -11.13
N TYR A 113 -2.90 10.54 -10.82
CA TYR A 113 -2.45 10.71 -9.43
C TYR A 113 -3.24 11.78 -8.68
N LYS A 114 -3.52 12.92 -9.35
CA LYS A 114 -4.19 14.05 -8.69
C LYS A 114 -5.63 13.68 -8.31
N ALA A 115 -6.36 13.10 -9.24
CA ALA A 115 -7.73 12.65 -9.00
C ALA A 115 -7.79 11.57 -7.91
N LEU A 116 -6.83 10.61 -7.94
CA LEU A 116 -6.73 9.58 -6.91
C LEU A 116 -6.39 10.17 -5.54
N ALA A 117 -5.44 11.10 -5.46
CA ALA A 117 -5.04 11.74 -4.20
C ALA A 117 -6.17 12.59 -3.60
N GLU A 118 -6.91 13.32 -4.43
CA GLU A 118 -8.09 14.07 -4.01
C GLU A 118 -9.17 13.13 -3.45
N HIS A 119 -9.45 12.02 -4.12
CA HIS A 119 -10.40 11.03 -3.63
C HIS A 119 -9.95 10.42 -2.29
N CYS A 120 -8.67 10.06 -2.16
CA CYS A 120 -8.12 9.52 -0.92
C CYS A 120 -8.34 10.47 0.29
N LEU A 121 -8.18 11.77 0.08
CA LEU A 121 -8.43 12.77 1.13
C LEU A 121 -9.90 12.79 1.57
N PHE A 122 -10.86 12.60 0.66
CA PHE A 122 -12.28 12.58 0.99
C PHE A 122 -12.68 11.31 1.74
N GLU A 123 -12.09 10.16 1.40
CA GLU A 123 -12.46 8.85 1.96
C GLU A 123 -11.59 8.42 3.15
N ASN A 124 -10.79 9.32 3.72
CA ASN A 124 -9.83 9.02 4.79
C ASN A 124 -8.85 7.88 4.44
N LEU A 125 -8.51 7.77 3.16
CA LEU A 125 -7.48 6.86 2.67
C LEU A 125 -6.14 7.58 2.67
N SER A 126 -5.05 6.82 2.80
CA SER A 126 -3.70 7.37 2.65
C SER A 126 -3.07 6.88 1.35
N LEU A 127 -2.46 7.79 0.60
CA LEU A 127 -1.68 7.46 -0.59
C LEU A 127 -0.22 7.85 -0.32
N LEU A 128 0.63 6.84 -0.06
CA LEU A 128 2.00 6.99 0.45
C LEU A 128 3.02 6.57 -0.61
N SER A 129 4.08 7.37 -0.79
CA SER A 129 5.20 7.00 -1.66
C SER A 129 6.26 6.22 -0.89
N CYS A 130 6.71 5.10 -1.42
CA CYS A 130 7.82 4.34 -0.87
C CYS A 130 9.14 5.12 -0.94
N LYS A 131 9.93 5.02 0.11
CA LYS A 131 11.24 5.66 0.25
C LYS A 131 12.33 4.61 0.29
N TYR A 132 13.24 4.67 -0.66
CA TYR A 132 14.28 3.66 -0.88
C TYR A 132 15.65 4.13 -0.40
N GLU A 133 15.87 5.43 -0.37
CA GLU A 133 17.11 6.05 0.08
C GLU A 133 17.15 6.06 1.61
N LYS A 134 18.08 5.31 2.19
CA LYS A 134 18.25 5.14 3.64
C LYS A 134 18.35 6.45 4.40
N ASP A 135 19.27 7.33 3.97
CA ASP A 135 19.53 8.56 4.70
C ASP A 135 18.40 9.57 4.52
N ALA A 136 17.76 9.60 3.35
CA ALA A 136 16.56 10.40 3.12
C ALA A 136 15.37 9.90 3.97
N PHE A 137 15.21 8.60 4.14
CA PHE A 137 14.16 8.07 4.99
C PHE A 137 14.42 8.33 6.48
N VAL A 138 15.66 8.17 6.95
CA VAL A 138 16.04 8.55 8.30
C VAL A 138 15.77 10.05 8.54
N ALA A 139 16.16 10.92 7.61
CA ALA A 139 15.88 12.35 7.69
C ALA A 139 14.38 12.67 7.72
N PHE A 140 13.55 11.91 7.01
CA PHE A 140 12.09 12.01 7.04
C PHE A 140 11.49 11.64 8.41
N LEU A 141 12.10 10.69 9.14
CA LEU A 141 11.63 10.26 10.46
C LEU A 141 12.05 11.22 11.59
N LEU A 142 13.16 11.97 11.45
CA LEU A 142 13.66 12.85 12.52
C LEU A 142 12.64 13.87 13.01
N PRO A 143 11.89 14.61 12.16
CA PRO A 143 10.85 15.52 12.62
C PRO A 143 9.69 14.84 13.36
N GLN A 144 9.44 13.57 13.08
CA GLN A 144 8.44 12.77 13.80
C GLN A 144 8.94 12.45 15.22
N LEU A 145 10.18 12.01 15.32
CA LEU A 145 10.85 11.76 16.60
C LEU A 145 10.94 13.02 17.44
N GLU A 146 11.34 14.17 16.86
CA GLU A 146 11.40 15.45 17.56
C GLU A 146 10.10 15.83 18.27
N ARG A 147 8.98 15.58 17.63
CA ARG A 147 7.64 15.92 18.17
C ARG A 147 7.13 14.94 19.20
N GLU A 148 7.46 13.67 19.05
CA GLU A 148 6.72 12.60 19.70
C GLU A 148 7.61 11.61 20.48
N TYR A 149 8.96 11.79 20.48
CA TYR A 149 9.90 10.81 21.03
C TYR A 149 9.49 10.32 22.42
N ASP A 150 9.37 11.23 23.39
CA ASP A 150 9.04 10.86 24.76
C ASP A 150 7.61 10.30 24.89
N LYS A 151 6.64 10.89 24.19
CA LYS A 151 5.25 10.49 24.25
C LYS A 151 4.99 9.14 23.60
N VAL A 152 5.58 8.90 22.42
CA VAL A 152 5.44 7.64 21.69
C VAL A 152 5.93 6.47 22.52
N PHE A 153 7.14 6.60 23.09
CA PHE A 153 7.75 5.52 23.85
C PHE A 153 7.18 5.40 25.27
N PHE A 154 6.73 6.47 25.85
CA PHE A 154 6.03 6.45 27.13
C PHE A 154 4.69 5.68 27.02
N ASP A 155 3.91 5.97 26.00
CA ASP A 155 2.64 5.26 25.76
C ASP A 155 2.87 3.75 25.58
N ALA A 156 3.92 3.36 24.83
CA ALA A 156 4.25 1.95 24.62
C ALA A 156 4.65 1.22 25.92
N GLU A 157 5.33 1.90 26.85
CA GLU A 157 5.75 1.32 28.14
C GLU A 157 4.62 1.22 29.16
N HIS A 158 3.70 2.16 29.18
CA HIS A 158 2.76 2.35 30.29
C HIS A 158 1.32 1.93 29.97
N THR A 159 0.89 2.04 28.74
CA THR A 159 -0.51 1.75 28.35
C THR A 159 -0.69 0.40 27.65
N GLY A 160 0.41 -0.30 27.40
CA GLY A 160 0.40 -1.46 26.54
C GLY A 160 0.19 -1.08 25.06
N PHE A 161 0.27 -2.06 24.19
CA PHE A 161 0.12 -1.87 22.76
C PHE A 161 -1.36 -1.88 22.38
N THR A 162 -1.99 -0.74 22.40
CA THR A 162 -3.32 -0.57 21.81
C THR A 162 -3.18 -0.13 20.36
N ALA A 163 -4.16 -0.45 19.52
CA ALA A 163 -4.18 -0.05 18.11
C ALA A 163 -4.07 1.47 17.92
N ASP A 164 -4.47 2.24 18.90
CA ASP A 164 -4.48 3.70 18.91
C ASP A 164 -3.21 4.34 19.50
N SER A 165 -2.23 3.53 19.94
CA SER A 165 -1.00 4.11 20.46
C SER A 165 -0.22 4.84 19.36
N ARG A 166 0.40 5.97 19.70
CA ARG A 166 1.23 6.76 18.79
C ARG A 166 2.42 5.95 18.26
N PHE A 167 2.91 5.01 19.08
CA PHE A 167 3.93 4.07 18.67
C PHE A 167 3.49 3.20 17.49
N PHE A 168 2.27 2.64 17.52
CA PHE A 168 1.74 1.87 16.40
C PHE A 168 1.57 2.71 15.15
N THR A 169 1.18 3.97 15.29
CA THR A 169 1.09 4.89 14.15
C THR A 169 2.45 5.11 13.50
N LEU A 170 3.49 5.35 14.31
CA LEU A 170 4.86 5.49 13.81
C LEU A 170 5.37 4.19 13.17
N LEU A 171 5.15 3.05 13.82
CA LEU A 171 5.57 1.74 13.32
C LEU A 171 4.90 1.40 11.98
N ARG A 172 3.58 1.62 11.86
CA ARG A 172 2.86 1.47 10.58
C ARG A 172 3.43 2.38 9.51
N LEU A 173 3.63 3.66 9.81
CA LEU A 173 4.19 4.62 8.85
C LEU A 173 5.54 4.13 8.33
N VAL A 174 6.43 3.69 9.23
CA VAL A 174 7.74 3.16 8.86
C VAL A 174 7.63 1.94 7.94
N CYS A 175 6.78 0.97 8.29
CA CYS A 175 6.59 -0.24 7.49
C CYS A 175 5.86 0.01 6.16
N LEU A 176 5.06 1.08 6.08
CA LEU A 176 4.34 1.44 4.86
C LEU A 176 5.17 2.26 3.87
N GLU A 177 6.14 3.02 4.35
CA GLU A 177 6.95 3.91 3.50
C GLU A 177 8.40 3.46 3.32
N GLY A 178 8.94 2.66 4.24
CA GLY A 178 10.31 2.16 4.16
C GLY A 178 10.41 0.97 3.21
N CYS A 179 11.12 1.11 2.11
CA CYS A 179 11.28 0.05 1.11
C CYS A 179 12.76 -0.26 0.86
N GLU A 180 13.06 -1.52 0.53
CA GLU A 180 14.42 -1.95 0.24
C GLU A 180 15.00 -1.23 -1.00
N PRO A 181 16.27 -0.76 -0.96
CA PRO A 181 16.90 -0.01 -2.05
C PRO A 181 16.89 -0.73 -3.41
N GLN A 182 16.94 -2.06 -3.43
CA GLN A 182 16.91 -2.84 -4.66
C GLN A 182 15.56 -2.72 -5.39
N LYS A 183 14.49 -2.30 -4.72
CA LYS A 183 13.18 -2.08 -5.31
C LYS A 183 12.98 -0.63 -5.81
N ALA A 184 14.01 0.22 -5.73
CA ALA A 184 13.89 1.64 -6.10
C ALA A 184 13.39 1.88 -7.54
N ALA A 185 13.68 0.96 -8.46
CA ALA A 185 13.17 1.02 -9.83
C ALA A 185 11.64 0.86 -9.91
N GLU A 186 11.00 0.33 -8.86
CA GLU A 186 9.54 0.15 -8.84
C GLU A 186 8.80 1.46 -8.61
N LYS A 187 9.42 2.43 -7.94
CA LYS A 187 8.80 3.72 -7.56
C LYS A 187 7.39 3.50 -7.03
N GLU A 188 7.29 2.60 -6.03
CA GLU A 188 6.02 2.13 -5.50
C GLU A 188 5.30 3.22 -4.73
N TRP A 189 3.99 3.25 -4.88
CA TRP A 189 3.04 3.99 -4.05
C TRP A 189 2.08 2.99 -3.41
N ARG A 190 1.64 3.28 -2.19
CA ARG A 190 0.71 2.44 -1.45
C ARG A 190 -0.54 3.21 -1.10
N LEU A 191 -1.68 2.74 -1.56
CA LEU A 191 -2.96 3.14 -1.03
C LEU A 191 -3.19 2.32 0.22
N VAL A 192 -3.48 3.01 1.31
CA VAL A 192 -3.58 2.41 2.65
C VAL A 192 -4.92 2.72 3.24
N THR A 193 -5.55 1.72 3.80
CA THR A 193 -6.76 1.84 4.60
C THR A 193 -6.66 0.97 5.84
N THR A 194 -7.49 1.24 6.84
CA THR A 194 -7.60 0.44 8.06
C THR A 194 -9.06 0.07 8.29
N CYS A 195 -9.31 -1.12 8.79
CA CYS A 195 -10.63 -1.51 9.25
C CYS A 195 -10.53 -2.43 10.48
N PRO A 196 -11.59 -2.55 11.28
CA PRO A 196 -11.68 -3.59 12.29
C PRO A 196 -11.48 -4.98 11.66
N ASN A 197 -10.77 -5.87 12.33
CA ASN A 197 -10.48 -7.21 11.81
C ASN A 197 -11.76 -8.01 11.53
N GLU A 198 -12.83 -7.76 12.28
CA GLU A 198 -14.14 -8.38 12.12
C GLU A 198 -14.87 -7.97 10.84
N GLU A 199 -14.50 -6.84 10.23
CA GLU A 199 -15.06 -6.33 8.97
C GLU A 199 -14.25 -6.79 7.76
N ALA A 200 -13.05 -7.35 7.95
CA ALA A 200 -12.24 -7.87 6.89
C ALA A 200 -12.90 -9.07 6.18
N LEU A 201 -12.74 -9.14 4.89
CA LEU A 201 -13.08 -10.32 4.09
C LEU A 201 -11.89 -11.27 4.09
N TYR A 202 -12.17 -12.55 3.83
CA TYR A 202 -11.13 -13.58 3.83
C TYR A 202 -11.22 -14.45 2.58
N ARG A 203 -10.07 -14.78 1.99
CA ARG A 203 -9.97 -15.79 0.94
C ARG A 203 -8.90 -16.82 1.28
N TYR A 204 -9.11 -18.05 0.85
CA TYR A 204 -8.11 -19.09 0.94
C TYR A 204 -7.30 -19.15 -0.34
N GLU A 205 -5.98 -18.96 -0.25
CA GLU A 205 -5.07 -18.96 -1.39
C GLU A 205 -3.73 -19.57 -0.99
N SER A 206 -3.25 -20.51 -1.79
CA SER A 206 -1.92 -21.16 -1.61
C SER A 206 -1.66 -21.79 -0.24
N GLY A 207 -2.70 -22.21 0.47
CA GLY A 207 -2.57 -22.83 1.81
C GLY A 207 -2.74 -21.86 2.95
N ASP A 208 -3.00 -20.60 2.68
CA ASP A 208 -3.12 -19.53 3.67
C ASP A 208 -4.49 -18.85 3.65
N LEU A 209 -4.89 -18.24 4.75
CA LEU A 209 -6.11 -17.46 4.88
C LEU A 209 -5.76 -15.98 4.84
N ILE A 210 -6.01 -15.36 3.70
CA ILE A 210 -5.58 -13.99 3.41
C ILE A 210 -6.71 -13.01 3.72
N PRO A 211 -6.52 -12.09 4.68
CA PRO A 211 -7.46 -11.01 4.92
C PRO A 211 -7.35 -9.95 3.81
N PHE A 212 -8.48 -9.46 3.35
CA PHE A 212 -8.54 -8.39 2.36
C PHE A 212 -9.79 -7.54 2.57
N MET A 213 -9.82 -6.38 1.92
CA MET A 213 -11.02 -5.56 1.80
C MET A 213 -11.08 -4.84 0.46
N TYR A 214 -12.24 -4.33 0.12
CA TYR A 214 -12.41 -3.50 -1.07
C TYR A 214 -12.44 -2.01 -0.70
N VAL A 215 -11.75 -1.22 -1.51
CA VAL A 215 -11.83 0.23 -1.51
C VAL A 215 -12.51 0.67 -2.81
N GLU A 216 -13.47 1.56 -2.71
CA GLU A 216 -14.14 2.10 -3.89
C GLU A 216 -13.32 3.24 -4.46
N LEU A 217 -12.96 3.15 -5.75
CA LEU A 217 -12.27 4.19 -6.48
C LEU A 217 -13.12 4.68 -7.66
N PRO A 218 -13.22 6.00 -7.89
CA PRO A 218 -14.02 6.52 -8.99
C PRO A 218 -13.42 6.10 -10.35
N VAL A 219 -14.27 5.69 -11.27
CA VAL A 219 -13.87 5.36 -12.64
C VAL A 219 -13.19 6.55 -13.32
N SER A 220 -13.57 7.77 -12.96
CA SER A 220 -12.96 9.01 -13.46
C SER A 220 -11.46 9.16 -13.15
N CYS A 221 -10.94 8.44 -12.15
CA CYS A 221 -9.49 8.38 -11.89
C CYS A 221 -8.73 7.57 -12.95
N VAL A 222 -9.41 6.70 -13.70
CA VAL A 222 -8.78 5.80 -14.68
C VAL A 222 -8.65 6.49 -16.03
N GLN A 223 -7.42 6.69 -16.46
CA GLN A 223 -7.11 7.31 -17.76
C GLN A 223 -7.02 6.29 -18.88
N ARG A 224 -6.50 5.09 -18.57
CA ARG A 224 -6.30 4.02 -19.56
C ARG A 224 -6.37 2.64 -18.90
N ILE A 225 -6.85 1.67 -19.67
CA ILE A 225 -6.84 0.25 -19.34
C ILE A 225 -6.05 -0.48 -20.42
N THR A 226 -5.00 -1.19 -20.06
CA THR A 226 -4.12 -1.91 -20.98
C THR A 226 -4.16 -3.41 -20.69
N LEU A 227 -4.35 -4.21 -21.72
CA LEU A 227 -4.27 -5.67 -21.62
C LEU A 227 -2.81 -6.12 -21.79
N LEU A 228 -2.26 -6.85 -20.82
CA LEU A 228 -0.87 -7.28 -20.77
C LEU A 228 -0.60 -8.69 -21.35
N ASP A 229 -1.55 -9.31 -22.01
CA ASP A 229 -1.37 -10.61 -22.69
C ASP A 229 -1.23 -10.44 -24.20
N ARG A 230 -0.01 -10.58 -24.71
CA ARG A 230 0.25 -10.48 -26.15
C ARG A 230 -0.16 -11.73 -26.95
N SER A 231 -0.27 -12.90 -26.33
CA SER A 231 -0.50 -14.15 -27.04
C SER A 231 -1.95 -14.34 -27.50
N ARG A 232 -2.91 -13.76 -26.78
CA ARG A 232 -4.36 -13.85 -27.04
C ARG A 232 -5.01 -12.47 -27.24
N GLN A 233 -4.22 -11.46 -27.46
CA GLN A 233 -4.62 -10.06 -27.48
C GLN A 233 -5.88 -9.74 -28.30
N PRO A 234 -6.04 -10.16 -29.56
CA PRO A 234 -7.20 -9.76 -30.34
C PRO A 234 -8.53 -10.28 -29.80
N LEU A 235 -8.55 -11.53 -29.29
CA LEU A 235 -9.76 -12.13 -28.73
C LEU A 235 -10.11 -11.53 -27.38
N LEU A 236 -9.14 -11.46 -26.47
CA LEU A 236 -9.35 -10.89 -25.13
C LEU A 236 -9.67 -9.41 -25.20
N PHE A 237 -9.07 -8.66 -26.12
CA PHE A 237 -9.39 -7.27 -26.35
C PHE A 237 -10.84 -7.06 -26.77
N GLY A 238 -11.34 -7.86 -27.74
CA GLY A 238 -12.72 -7.80 -28.18
C GLY A 238 -13.70 -8.09 -27.04
N THR A 239 -13.38 -9.10 -26.21
CA THR A 239 -14.19 -9.48 -25.05
C THR A 239 -14.18 -8.41 -23.96
N LEU A 240 -12.98 -7.88 -23.63
CA LEU A 240 -12.85 -6.82 -22.65
C LEU A 240 -13.56 -5.53 -23.08
N ASN A 241 -13.44 -5.15 -24.36
CA ASN A 241 -14.15 -4.02 -24.92
C ASN A 241 -15.68 -4.21 -24.85
N GLY A 242 -16.17 -5.42 -25.15
CA GLY A 242 -17.58 -5.77 -24.99
C GLY A 242 -18.07 -5.66 -23.55
N PHE A 243 -17.28 -6.18 -22.61
CA PHE A 243 -17.53 -6.06 -21.18
C PHE A 243 -17.65 -4.61 -20.72
N LEU A 244 -16.68 -3.76 -21.07
CA LEU A 244 -16.68 -2.35 -20.66
C LEU A 244 -17.83 -1.56 -21.31
N LYS A 245 -18.16 -1.84 -22.58
CA LYS A 245 -19.34 -1.25 -23.21
C LYS A 245 -20.64 -1.65 -22.50
N SER A 246 -20.75 -2.89 -22.03
CA SER A 246 -21.91 -3.33 -21.24
C SER A 246 -22.04 -2.60 -19.90
N ARG A 247 -20.95 -1.99 -19.43
CA ARG A 247 -20.89 -1.14 -18.22
C ARG A 247 -21.02 0.35 -18.52
N GLY A 248 -21.43 0.72 -19.73
CA GLY A 248 -21.63 2.12 -20.13
C GLY A 248 -20.33 2.91 -20.35
N LEU A 249 -19.19 2.23 -20.53
CA LEU A 249 -17.89 2.83 -20.76
C LEU A 249 -17.54 2.84 -22.24
N SER A 250 -17.10 3.97 -22.76
CA SER A 250 -16.72 4.10 -24.17
C SER A 250 -15.28 3.69 -24.43
N ALA A 251 -15.01 3.13 -25.58
CA ALA A 251 -13.73 2.61 -26.03
C ALA A 251 -12.50 3.57 -26.00
N PRO A 252 -12.60 4.91 -25.97
CA PRO A 252 -11.41 5.77 -25.91
C PRO A 252 -10.63 5.70 -24.60
N GLN A 253 -11.25 5.23 -23.50
CA GLN A 253 -10.57 5.00 -22.22
C GLN A 253 -9.87 3.65 -22.16
N LEU A 254 -10.14 2.82 -23.16
CA LEU A 254 -9.56 1.52 -23.36
C LEU A 254 -8.57 1.60 -24.47
N LEU A 255 -7.34 1.36 -24.19
CA LEU A 255 -6.43 0.85 -25.22
C LEU A 255 -4.97 0.98 -24.82
N GLY A 256 -4.27 0.00 -24.96
CA GLY A 256 -2.89 -0.14 -25.23
C GLY A 256 -2.68 -1.48 -25.85
N LEU A 257 -2.99 -1.55 -27.11
CA LEU A 257 -2.36 -2.48 -28.02
C LEU A 257 -1.21 -1.69 -28.65
N GLU A 258 -0.07 -1.63 -27.99
CA GLU A 258 1.19 -1.25 -28.62
C GLU A 258 2.10 -2.46 -28.68
#